data_f63c2aa75bbf398ebb35fe378af2ce75
#
_entry.id   f63c2aa75bbf398ebb35fe378af2ce75
#
_cell.length_a   1.000
_cell.length_b   1.000
_cell.length_c   1.000
_cell.angle_alpha   90.00
_cell.angle_beta   90.00
_cell.angle_gamma   90.00
#
_symmetry.space_group_name_H-M   'P 1'
#
loop_
_entity.id
_entity.type
_entity.pdbx_description
1 polymer ?
#
loop_
_entity_poly.entity_id
_entity_poly.type
_entity_poly.pdbx_seq_one_letter_code
_entity_poly.pdbx_strand_id
1 'polypeptide(L)'
;MKTLSVIGSTGSIGVQTLQVAAERGYRVAGLAAGKSADALEQQILQVKPRVAALYDEEAGKALAEKLKDVCDTQILWGEAGVCAVAALEESNLVVNAAVGIS
;
A
#
# COMPACT_ATOMS: atom_id res chain seq x y z
N MET A 1 1.37 4.54 -19.43
CA MET A 1 1.74 3.71 -18.27
C MET A 1 0.58 3.69 -17.28
N LYS A 2 0.22 2.51 -16.79
CA LYS A 2 -0.83 2.42 -15.78
C LYS A 2 -0.25 2.65 -14.40
N THR A 3 -1.02 3.36 -13.58
CA THR A 3 -0.69 3.61 -12.19
C THR A 3 -1.75 2.94 -11.32
N LEU A 4 -1.32 2.15 -10.36
CA LEU A 4 -2.20 1.34 -9.52
C LEU A 4 -2.17 1.77 -8.07
N SER A 5 -3.29 1.57 -7.39
CA SER A 5 -3.35 1.49 -5.93
C SER A 5 -3.81 0.07 -5.59
N VAL A 6 -3.14 -0.57 -4.64
CA VAL A 6 -3.46 -1.95 -4.26
C VAL A 6 -3.89 -1.98 -2.81
N ILE A 7 -5.14 -2.35 -2.57
CA ILE A 7 -5.71 -2.52 -1.25
C ILE A 7 -5.61 -4.00 -0.89
N GLY A 8 -5.04 -4.31 0.27
CA GLY A 8 -4.75 -5.70 0.64
C GLY A 8 -3.47 -6.20 0.01
N SER A 9 -2.47 -5.34 -0.09
CA SER A 9 -1.23 -5.63 -0.81
C SER A 9 -0.41 -6.77 -0.22
N THR A 10 -0.57 -7.06 1.07
CA THR A 10 0.20 -8.11 1.75
C THR A 10 -0.45 -9.48 1.69
N GLY A 11 -1.67 -9.58 1.21
CA GLY A 11 -2.34 -10.86 1.00
C GLY A 11 -1.88 -11.54 -0.28
N SER A 12 -2.31 -12.77 -0.49
CA SER A 12 -1.87 -13.57 -1.65
C SER A 12 -2.16 -12.90 -2.98
N ILE A 13 -3.38 -12.39 -3.14
CA ILE A 13 -3.77 -11.73 -4.40
C ILE A 13 -3.02 -10.42 -4.56
N GLY A 14 -2.84 -9.68 -3.45
CA GLY A 14 -2.10 -8.43 -3.49
C GLY A 14 -0.65 -8.62 -3.89
N VAL A 15 0.01 -9.62 -3.34
CA VAL A 15 1.40 -9.95 -3.70
C VAL A 15 1.50 -10.31 -5.18
N GLN A 16 0.58 -11.12 -5.69
CA GLN A 16 0.55 -11.47 -7.11
C GLN A 16 0.32 -10.25 -7.98
N THR A 17 -0.55 -9.34 -7.54
CA THR A 17 -0.82 -8.10 -8.27
C THR A 17 0.45 -7.26 -8.39
N LEU A 18 1.23 -7.15 -7.31
CA LEU A 18 2.48 -6.40 -7.35
C LEU A 18 3.51 -7.04 -8.28
N GLN A 19 3.55 -8.37 -8.32
CA GLN A 19 4.43 -9.08 -9.25
C GLN A 19 4.07 -8.78 -10.71
N VAL A 20 2.78 -8.84 -11.03
CA VAL A 20 2.31 -8.53 -12.38
C VAL A 20 2.61 -7.07 -12.73
N ALA A 21 2.41 -6.16 -11.80
CA ALA A 21 2.71 -4.75 -12.04
C ALA A 21 4.19 -4.54 -12.37
N ALA A 22 5.07 -5.21 -11.62
CA ALA A 22 6.51 -5.12 -11.88
C ALA A 22 6.88 -5.67 -13.25
N GLU A 23 6.30 -6.83 -13.62
CA GLU A 23 6.57 -7.46 -14.93
C GLU A 23 6.10 -6.59 -16.08
N ARG A 24 4.98 -5.88 -15.91
CA ARG A 24 4.41 -5.05 -16.97
C ARG A 24 4.88 -3.61 -16.95
N GLY A 25 5.73 -3.25 -16.00
CA GLY A 25 6.22 -1.89 -15.87
C GLY A 25 5.17 -0.89 -15.40
N TYR A 26 4.15 -1.35 -14.72
CA TYR A 26 3.14 -0.45 -14.14
C TYR A 26 3.67 0.21 -12.88
N ARG A 27 3.28 1.45 -12.66
CA ARG A 27 3.63 2.17 -11.45
C ARG A 27 2.62 1.83 -10.34
N VAL A 28 3.12 1.63 -9.14
CA VAL A 28 2.26 1.46 -7.97
C VAL A 28 2.39 2.72 -7.12
N ALA A 29 1.33 3.49 -7.04
CA ALA A 29 1.33 4.75 -6.29
C ALA A 29 0.87 4.57 -4.86
N GLY A 30 0.06 3.57 -4.58
CA GLY A 30 -0.49 3.36 -3.25
C GLY A 30 -0.58 1.90 -2.87
N LEU A 31 -0.31 1.63 -1.60
CA LEU A 31 -0.45 0.31 -0.99
C LEU A 31 -1.26 0.45 0.29
N ALA A 32 -2.12 -0.51 0.58
CA ALA A 32 -2.82 -0.55 1.85
C ALA A 32 -2.93 -1.98 2.34
N ALA A 33 -2.79 -2.15 3.63
CA ALA A 33 -2.88 -3.46 4.27
C ALA A 33 -3.62 -3.33 5.61
N GLY A 34 -3.92 -4.44 6.25
CA GLY A 34 -4.60 -4.45 7.54
C GLY A 34 -3.67 -4.08 8.68
N LYS A 35 -2.89 -5.03 9.14
CA LYS A 35 -1.97 -4.82 10.27
C LYS A 35 -0.61 -5.47 10.06
N SER A 36 -0.33 -5.98 8.87
CA SER A 36 0.93 -6.66 8.56
C SER A 36 2.02 -5.64 8.26
N ALA A 37 2.49 -4.95 9.29
CA ALA A 37 3.44 -3.86 9.16
C ALA A 37 4.77 -4.30 8.53
N ASP A 38 5.30 -5.44 8.97
CA ASP A 38 6.59 -5.93 8.44
C ASP A 38 6.51 -6.24 6.96
N ALA A 39 5.44 -6.90 6.53
CA ALA A 39 5.25 -7.22 5.12
C ALA A 39 5.05 -5.94 4.29
N LEU A 40 4.27 -5.00 4.80
CA LEU A 40 4.05 -3.73 4.10
C LEU A 40 5.35 -2.93 4.01
N GLU A 41 6.14 -2.92 5.06
CA GLU A 41 7.43 -2.24 5.05
C GLU A 41 8.33 -2.75 3.92
N GLN A 42 8.41 -4.06 3.75
CA GLN A 42 9.19 -4.67 2.68
C GLN A 42 8.68 -4.22 1.30
N GLN A 43 7.37 -4.18 1.14
CA GLN A 43 6.76 -3.74 -0.11
C GLN A 43 7.04 -2.26 -0.38
N ILE A 44 6.97 -1.43 0.65
CA ILE A 44 7.28 0.01 0.52
C ILE A 44 8.71 0.21 0.03
N LEU A 45 9.65 -0.48 0.63
CA LEU A 45 11.06 -0.33 0.27
C LEU A 45 11.35 -0.84 -1.13
N GLN A 46 10.60 -1.83 -1.58
CA GLN A 46 10.78 -2.45 -2.89
C GLN A 46 10.06 -1.69 -4.01
N VAL A 47 8.81 -1.31 -3.75
CA VAL A 47 7.93 -0.69 -4.75
C VAL A 47 8.06 0.83 -4.76
N LYS A 48 8.36 1.41 -3.62
CA LYS A 48 8.47 2.87 -3.42
C LYS A 48 7.21 3.60 -3.84
N PRO A 49 6.06 3.26 -3.23
CA PRO A 49 4.81 3.95 -3.54
C PRO A 49 4.85 5.37 -2.98
N ARG A 50 3.97 6.22 -3.47
CA ARG A 50 3.85 7.57 -2.93
C ARG A 50 3.19 7.55 -1.54
N VAL A 51 2.18 6.70 -1.36
CA VAL A 51 1.42 6.61 -0.13
C VAL A 51 1.21 5.15 0.24
N ALA A 52 1.27 4.85 1.52
CA ALA A 52 0.92 3.52 2.02
C ALA A 52 0.13 3.69 3.31
N ALA A 53 -0.75 2.74 3.61
CA ALA A 53 -1.59 2.81 4.79
C ALA A 53 -1.76 1.44 5.44
N LEU A 54 -1.85 1.45 6.76
CA LEU A 54 -2.28 0.29 7.54
C LEU A 54 -3.63 0.60 8.17
N TYR A 55 -4.57 -0.30 8.05
CA TYR A 55 -5.88 -0.12 8.67
C TYR A 55 -5.76 -0.05 10.19
N ASP A 56 -4.86 -0.85 10.77
CA ASP A 56 -4.58 -0.80 12.20
C ASP A 56 -3.81 0.48 12.54
N GLU A 57 -4.41 1.32 13.35
CA GLU A 57 -3.86 2.62 13.70
C GLU A 57 -2.51 2.54 14.40
N GLU A 58 -2.39 1.66 15.41
CA GLU A 58 -1.13 1.53 16.15
C GLU A 58 0.01 1.06 15.26
N ALA A 59 -0.26 0.06 14.42
CA ALA A 59 0.75 -0.45 13.50
C ALA A 59 1.14 0.62 12.49
N GLY A 60 0.18 1.40 12.02
CA GLY A 60 0.45 2.48 11.07
C GLY A 60 1.30 3.59 11.66
N LYS A 61 0.99 4.01 12.88
CA LYS A 61 1.78 5.03 13.57
C LYS A 61 3.21 4.57 13.81
N ALA A 62 3.37 3.32 14.23
CA ALA A 62 4.71 2.76 14.47
C ALA A 62 5.51 2.69 13.17
N LEU A 63 4.88 2.27 12.09
CA LEU A 63 5.54 2.20 10.80
C LEU A 63 5.93 3.58 10.28
N ALA A 64 5.05 4.57 10.45
CA ALA A 64 5.34 5.95 10.06
C ALA A 64 6.59 6.48 10.77
N GLU A 65 6.67 6.23 12.07
CA GLU A 65 7.84 6.65 12.86
C GLU A 65 9.10 5.94 12.41
N LYS A 66 8.99 4.64 12.14
CA LYS A 66 10.14 3.83 11.72
C LYS A 66 10.70 4.28 10.37
N LEU A 67 9.83 4.66 9.44
CA LEU A 67 10.22 4.97 8.07
C LEU A 67 10.38 6.46 7.76
N LYS A 68 10.15 7.33 8.72
CA LYS A 68 10.12 8.78 8.45
C LYS A 68 11.40 9.32 7.82
N ASP A 69 12.56 8.75 8.16
CA ASP A 69 13.85 9.18 7.63
C ASP A 69 14.46 8.16 6.66
N VAL A 70 13.69 7.12 6.30
CA VAL A 70 14.17 6.02 5.46
C VAL A 70 13.70 6.16 4.02
N CYS A 71 12.48 6.64 3.83
CA CYS A 71 11.89 6.76 2.51
C CYS A 71 10.94 7.96 2.44
N ASP A 72 10.54 8.31 1.22
CA ASP A 72 9.65 9.45 0.98
C ASP A 72 8.17 9.05 0.97
N THR A 73 7.85 7.78 1.16
CA THR A 73 6.48 7.31 1.18
C THR A 73 5.73 7.91 2.37
N GLN A 74 4.59 8.51 2.12
CA GLN A 74 3.71 9.00 3.17
C GLN A 74 2.97 7.82 3.79
N ILE A 75 3.09 7.65 5.10
CA ILE A 75 2.44 6.55 5.81
C ILE A 75 1.20 7.08 6.52
N LEU A 76 0.07 6.45 6.22
CA LEU A 76 -1.22 6.78 6.82
C LEU A 76 -1.73 5.56 7.59
N TRP A 77 -2.82 5.75 8.33
CA TRP A 77 -3.41 4.66 9.10
C TRP A 77 -4.91 4.86 9.26
N GLY A 78 -5.57 3.81 9.72
CA GLY A 78 -7.00 3.82 9.95
C GLY A 78 -7.81 3.75 8.67
N GLU A 79 -9.11 3.80 8.81
CA GLU A 79 -10.03 3.75 7.67
C GLU A 79 -9.77 4.91 6.71
N ALA A 80 -9.58 6.11 7.25
CA ALA A 80 -9.32 7.29 6.44
C ALA A 80 -8.03 7.13 5.61
N GLY A 81 -7.00 6.51 6.19
CA GLY A 81 -5.75 6.26 5.48
C GLY A 81 -5.93 5.30 4.32
N VAL A 82 -6.65 4.20 4.55
CA VAL A 82 -6.93 3.23 3.50
C VAL A 82 -7.78 3.86 2.40
N CYS A 83 -8.78 4.66 2.77
CA CYS A 83 -9.62 5.36 1.79
C CYS A 83 -8.79 6.35 0.96
N ALA A 84 -7.83 7.03 1.58
CA ALA A 84 -6.96 7.95 0.87
C ALA A 84 -6.13 7.22 -0.20
N VAL A 85 -5.64 6.03 0.11
CA VAL A 85 -4.92 5.21 -0.88
C VAL A 85 -5.83 4.84 -2.04
N ALA A 86 -7.07 4.44 -1.74
CA ALA A 86 -8.04 4.07 -2.78
C ALA A 86 -8.44 5.26 -3.65
N ALA A 87 -8.38 6.47 -3.10
CA ALA A 87 -8.84 7.68 -3.77
C ALA A 87 -7.72 8.49 -4.44
N LEU A 88 -6.51 7.95 -4.54
CA LEU A 88 -5.40 8.67 -5.19
C LEU A 88 -5.75 9.03 -6.62
N GLU A 89 -5.68 10.32 -6.94
CA GLU A 89 -6.03 10.83 -8.25
C GLU A 89 -5.15 10.26 -9.36
N GLU A 90 -3.90 10.02 -9.05
CA GLU A 90 -2.94 9.51 -10.02
C GLU A 90 -3.14 8.03 -10.36
N SER A 91 -3.93 7.30 -9.57
CA SER A 91 -4.18 5.88 -9.83
C SER A 91 -5.26 5.71 -10.89
N ASN A 92 -4.91 5.05 -11.98
CA ASN A 92 -5.86 4.71 -13.03
C ASN A 92 -6.74 3.52 -12.64
N LEU A 93 -6.24 2.68 -11.76
CA LEU A 93 -6.88 1.45 -11.36
C LEU A 93 -6.65 1.19 -9.88
N VAL A 94 -7.71 0.87 -9.18
CA VAL A 94 -7.63 0.44 -7.77
C VAL A 94 -7.93 -1.05 -7.73
N VAL A 95 -6.96 -1.83 -7.29
CA VAL A 95 -7.13 -3.27 -7.13
C VAL A 95 -7.47 -3.54 -5.67
N ASN A 96 -8.66 -4.04 -5.42
CA ASN A 96 -9.06 -4.40 -4.07
C ASN A 96 -8.86 -5.90 -3.88
N ALA A 97 -7.74 -6.24 -3.29
CA ALA A 97 -7.37 -7.62 -2.98
C ALA A 97 -7.64 -7.98 -1.53
N ALA A 98 -8.33 -7.10 -0.81
CA ALA A 98 -8.61 -7.25 0.62
C ALA A 98 -9.86 -8.09 0.85
N VAL A 99 -9.87 -9.28 0.30
CA VAL A 99 -11.02 -10.20 0.42
C VAL A 99 -11.15 -10.62 1.88
N GLY A 100 -12.34 -10.47 2.42
CA GLY A 100 -12.61 -10.87 3.79
C GLY A 100 -12.27 -9.86 4.84
N ILE A 101 -11.80 -8.69 4.45
CA ILE A 101 -11.69 -7.58 5.39
C ILE A 101 -13.09 -6.99 5.54
N SER A 102 -13.69 -7.27 6.58
CA SER A 102 -15.01 -6.72 6.88
C SER A 102 -14.91 -5.79 8.06
#